data_6651e607397cc09feeb55ee428fc185a
#
_entry.id   6651e607397cc09feeb55ee428fc185a
#
_cell.length_a   1.000
_cell.length_b   1.000
_cell.length_c   1.000
_cell.angle_alpha   90.00
_cell.angle_beta   90.00
_cell.angle_gamma   90.00
#
_symmetry.space_group_name_H-M   'P 1'
#
loop_
_entity.id
_entity.type
_entity.pdbx_description
1 polymer ?
#
loop_
_entity_poly.entity_id
_entity_poly.type
_entity_poly.pdbx_seq_one_letter_code
_entity_poly.pdbx_strand_id
1 'polypeptide(L)'
;MSEVQMQDRPVTNPADFSASLVERPGSPHNLTVTGKAVGDYRVQDVKLVRAHHQHGSRLVLDVTDRLGPVENPHPEIERVFPLEYKEDPALHRYTHVEIVNGPQRFTIDVHFVL
;
A
#
# COMPACT_ATOMS: atom_id res chain seq x y z
N MET A 1 13.21 -1.02 31.61
CA MET A 1 12.09 -1.63 31.07
C MET A 1 11.88 -1.29 29.64
N SER A 2 11.73 -2.26 28.90
CA SER A 2 11.52 -1.97 27.53
C SER A 2 10.09 -1.64 27.33
N GLU A 3 9.83 -0.65 26.61
CA GLU A 3 8.58 -0.39 26.21
C GLU A 3 8.13 -1.35 25.24
N VAL A 4 6.98 -1.87 25.45
CA VAL A 4 6.30 -2.60 24.44
C VAL A 4 5.94 -1.62 23.37
N GLN A 5 6.57 -1.74 22.25
CA GLN A 5 6.23 -0.93 21.14
C GLN A 5 4.89 -1.33 20.65
N MET A 6 3.90 -0.56 21.04
CA MET A 6 2.58 -0.74 20.46
C MET A 6 2.70 -0.34 19.01
N GLN A 7 2.58 -1.33 18.15
CA GLN A 7 2.60 -1.04 16.73
C GLN A 7 1.26 -0.43 16.39
N ASP A 8 1.21 0.89 16.42
CA ASP A 8 -0.01 1.60 16.04
C ASP A 8 -0.23 1.53 14.53
N ARG A 9 0.77 1.11 13.79
CA ARG A 9 0.73 1.05 12.35
C ARG A 9 0.34 -0.33 11.87
N PRO A 10 -0.50 -0.45 10.83
CA PRO A 10 -0.75 -1.74 10.22
C PRO A 10 0.54 -2.35 9.67
N VAL A 11 0.60 -3.67 9.64
CA VAL A 11 1.76 -4.40 9.16
C VAL A 11 1.56 -4.75 7.71
N THR A 12 2.59 -4.52 6.90
CA THR A 12 2.59 -4.89 5.48
C THR A 12 3.74 -5.84 5.20
N ASN A 13 3.53 -6.76 4.26
CA ASN A 13 4.53 -7.73 3.85
C ASN A 13 4.74 -7.58 2.34
N PRO A 14 5.97 -7.40 1.87
CA PRO A 14 6.21 -7.26 0.43
C PRO A 14 5.63 -8.39 -0.42
N ALA A 15 5.57 -9.61 0.11
CA ALA A 15 5.04 -10.76 -0.62
C ALA A 15 3.55 -10.63 -0.94
N ASP A 16 2.83 -9.75 -0.23
CA ASP A 16 1.40 -9.56 -0.44
C ASP A 16 1.09 -8.52 -1.51
N PHE A 17 2.10 -7.85 -2.04
CA PHE A 17 1.89 -6.75 -2.97
C PHE A 17 2.26 -7.13 -4.39
N SER A 18 1.49 -6.62 -5.34
CA SER A 18 1.79 -6.78 -6.77
C SER A 18 1.36 -5.53 -7.52
N ALA A 19 2.00 -5.30 -8.65
CA ALA A 19 1.68 -4.16 -9.49
C ALA A 19 1.70 -4.60 -10.95
N SER A 20 0.73 -4.11 -11.73
CA SER A 20 0.65 -4.41 -13.15
C SER A 20 0.35 -3.14 -13.94
N LEU A 21 0.97 -3.02 -15.10
CA LEU A 21 0.73 -1.96 -16.05
C LEU A 21 0.22 -2.59 -17.33
N VAL A 22 -1.02 -2.29 -17.67
CA VAL A 22 -1.63 -2.83 -18.88
C VAL A 22 -1.30 -1.91 -20.05
N GLU A 23 -0.60 -2.46 -21.06
CA GLU A 23 -0.26 -1.72 -22.25
C GLU A 23 -1.00 -2.31 -23.42
N ARG A 24 -1.85 -1.50 -24.06
CA ARG A 24 -2.59 -1.93 -25.24
C ARG A 24 -2.32 -0.95 -26.36
N PRO A 25 -2.08 -1.44 -27.59
CA PRO A 25 -1.87 -0.54 -28.72
C PRO A 25 -3.08 0.39 -28.88
N GLY A 26 -2.80 1.68 -29.01
CA GLY A 26 -3.84 2.68 -29.22
C GLY A 26 -4.64 3.06 -27.99
N SER A 27 -4.27 2.55 -26.81
CA SER A 27 -4.95 2.87 -25.57
C SER A 27 -3.97 3.38 -24.51
N PRO A 28 -4.41 4.22 -23.59
CA PRO A 28 -3.55 4.62 -22.46
C PRO A 28 -3.20 3.41 -21.59
N HIS A 29 -2.06 3.51 -20.92
CA HIS A 29 -1.66 2.48 -19.97
C HIS A 29 -2.45 2.63 -18.68
N ASN A 30 -2.79 1.52 -18.04
CA ASN A 30 -3.47 1.51 -16.75
C ASN A 30 -2.60 0.81 -15.73
N LEU A 31 -2.39 1.45 -14.59
CA LEU A 31 -1.63 0.87 -13.49
C LEU A 31 -2.57 0.41 -12.39
N THR A 32 -2.33 -0.79 -11.87
CA THR A 32 -3.03 -1.30 -10.70
C THR A 32 -2.01 -1.85 -9.72
N VAL A 33 -2.09 -1.41 -8.47
CA VAL A 33 -1.28 -1.94 -7.37
C VAL A 33 -2.24 -2.53 -6.36
N THR A 34 -1.99 -3.78 -5.95
CA THR A 34 -2.81 -4.44 -4.95
C THR A 34 -1.92 -4.97 -3.84
N GLY A 35 -2.49 -5.10 -2.66
CA GLY A 35 -1.79 -5.63 -1.51
C GLY A 35 -2.74 -5.78 -0.35
N LYS A 36 -2.17 -5.95 0.83
CA LYS A 36 -2.97 -5.98 2.04
C LYS A 36 -2.15 -5.49 3.23
N ALA A 37 -2.84 -5.03 4.24
CA ALA A 37 -2.25 -4.67 5.52
C ALA A 37 -3.03 -5.37 6.62
N VAL A 38 -2.35 -5.68 7.71
CA VAL A 38 -2.95 -6.30 8.87
C VAL A 38 -2.84 -5.35 10.03
N GLY A 39 -3.96 -5.01 10.64
CA GLY A 39 -4.00 -4.12 11.77
C GLY A 39 -4.66 -4.76 12.97
N ASP A 40 -4.56 -4.12 14.11
CA ASP A 40 -5.26 -4.57 15.30
C ASP A 40 -6.66 -3.94 15.36
N TYR A 41 -7.34 -4.18 16.46
CA TYR A 41 -8.73 -3.72 16.65
C TYR A 41 -8.89 -2.20 16.63
N ARG A 42 -7.80 -1.44 16.75
CA ARG A 42 -7.88 0.03 16.75
C ARG A 42 -7.91 0.61 15.35
N VAL A 43 -7.46 -0.16 14.36
CA VAL A 43 -7.35 0.35 12.99
C VAL A 43 -8.73 0.37 12.36
N GLN A 44 -9.14 1.54 11.87
CA GLN A 44 -10.44 1.73 11.24
C GLN A 44 -10.37 1.63 9.73
N ASP A 45 -9.27 2.08 9.15
CA ASP A 45 -9.13 2.16 7.69
C ASP A 45 -7.66 2.20 7.31
N VAL A 46 -7.33 1.62 6.16
CA VAL A 46 -5.99 1.65 5.58
C VAL A 46 -6.10 1.89 4.09
N LYS A 47 -5.28 2.79 3.56
CA LYS A 47 -5.29 3.14 2.13
C LYS A 47 -3.88 3.28 1.59
N LEU A 48 -3.74 3.06 0.28
CA LEU A 48 -2.54 3.41 -0.46
C LEU A 48 -2.78 4.77 -1.12
N VAL A 49 -1.86 5.70 -0.89
CA VAL A 49 -1.98 7.06 -1.40
C VAL A 49 -0.69 7.44 -2.10
N ARG A 50 -0.80 8.10 -3.25
CA ARG A 50 0.36 8.57 -3.98
C ARG A 50 1.10 9.60 -3.16
N ALA A 51 2.40 9.38 -2.94
CA ALA A 51 3.23 10.31 -2.17
C ALA A 51 3.49 11.59 -2.95
N HIS A 52 3.81 12.67 -2.25
CA HIS A 52 4.13 13.93 -2.90
C HIS A 52 5.41 13.85 -3.73
N HIS A 53 6.42 13.16 -3.21
CA HIS A 53 7.70 13.03 -3.90
C HIS A 53 7.70 11.79 -4.76
N GLN A 54 7.92 11.96 -6.06
CA GLN A 54 7.93 10.87 -7.02
C GLN A 54 9.29 10.81 -7.71
N HIS A 55 9.64 9.64 -8.23
CA HIS A 55 10.97 9.38 -8.80
C HIS A 55 10.91 8.87 -10.25
N GLY A 56 10.17 9.54 -11.11
CA GLY A 56 10.11 9.15 -12.53
C GLY A 56 9.45 7.79 -12.73
N SER A 57 10.24 6.80 -13.12
CA SER A 57 9.70 5.46 -13.40
C SER A 57 9.38 4.65 -12.15
N ARG A 58 9.68 5.17 -10.97
CA ARG A 58 9.35 4.53 -9.71
C ARG A 58 8.23 5.30 -9.03
N LEU A 59 7.09 4.67 -8.90
CA LEU A 59 5.95 5.24 -8.20
C LEU A 59 6.14 5.03 -6.69
N VAL A 60 5.92 6.06 -5.90
CA VAL A 60 5.99 5.95 -4.44
C VAL A 60 4.58 6.07 -3.88
N LEU A 61 4.16 5.06 -3.13
CA LEU A 61 2.86 5.02 -2.47
C LEU A 61 3.05 4.95 -0.96
N ASP A 62 2.31 5.78 -0.25
CA ASP A 62 2.30 5.76 1.22
C ASP A 62 1.14 4.91 1.70
N VAL A 63 1.39 4.11 2.72
CA VAL A 63 0.34 3.41 3.46
C VAL A 63 -0.14 4.37 4.54
N THR A 64 -1.40 4.76 4.46
CA THR A 64 -2.01 5.64 5.46
C THR A 64 -3.08 4.89 6.22
N ASP A 65 -3.23 5.18 7.49
CA ASP A 65 -4.20 4.51 8.33
C ASP A 65 -4.95 5.50 9.20
N ARG A 66 -6.08 5.08 9.68
CA ARG A 66 -6.87 5.85 10.62
C ARG A 66 -7.19 4.97 11.82
N LEU A 67 -6.82 5.44 13.00
CA LEU A 67 -7.18 4.78 14.25
C LEU A 67 -8.46 5.40 14.77
N GLY A 68 -9.26 4.60 15.44
CA GLY A 68 -10.51 5.08 15.98
C GLY A 68 -10.67 4.73 17.44
N PRO A 69 -11.70 5.29 18.09
CA PRO A 69 -11.98 4.97 19.48
C PRO A 69 -12.43 3.51 19.60
N VAL A 70 -12.10 2.88 20.72
CA VAL A 70 -12.42 1.50 20.98
C VAL A 70 -13.23 1.42 22.25
N GLU A 71 -14.47 1.00 22.14
CA GLU A 71 -15.32 0.85 23.30
C GLU A 71 -15.06 -0.49 23.99
N ASN A 72 -14.85 -1.53 23.19
CA ASN A 72 -14.62 -2.87 23.72
C ASN A 72 -13.31 -3.40 23.15
N PRO A 73 -12.20 -3.24 23.84
CA PRO A 73 -10.92 -3.70 23.32
C PRO A 73 -10.86 -5.22 23.19
N HIS A 74 -10.40 -5.67 22.03
CA HIS A 74 -10.22 -7.09 21.73
C HIS A 74 -8.83 -7.27 21.14
N PRO A 75 -7.80 -7.27 21.96
CA PRO A 75 -6.41 -7.29 21.46
C PRO A 75 -6.08 -8.54 20.65
N GLU A 76 -6.85 -9.60 20.78
CA GLU A 76 -6.62 -10.82 20.02
C GLU A 76 -7.16 -10.75 18.59
N ILE A 77 -7.90 -9.71 18.24
CA ILE A 77 -8.51 -9.62 16.93
C ILE A 77 -7.56 -8.91 15.97
N GLU A 78 -7.29 -9.57 14.85
CA GLU A 78 -6.57 -8.96 13.75
C GLU A 78 -7.56 -8.64 12.65
N ARG A 79 -7.34 -7.52 11.97
CA ARG A 79 -8.16 -7.09 10.85
C ARG A 79 -7.30 -7.00 9.60
N VAL A 80 -7.78 -7.58 8.51
CA VAL A 80 -7.10 -7.55 7.24
C VAL A 80 -7.76 -6.52 6.34
N PHE A 81 -6.93 -5.62 5.79
CA PHE A 81 -7.41 -4.56 4.92
C PHE A 81 -6.84 -4.79 3.53
N PRO A 82 -7.68 -5.13 2.56
CA PRO A 82 -7.22 -5.19 1.17
C PRO A 82 -6.89 -3.78 0.68
N LEU A 83 -5.78 -3.66 -0.04
CA LEU A 83 -5.31 -2.37 -0.53
C LEU A 83 -5.30 -2.36 -2.04
N GLU A 84 -5.69 -1.24 -2.62
CA GLU A 84 -5.65 -1.07 -4.06
C GLU A 84 -5.38 0.38 -4.40
N TYR A 85 -4.51 0.58 -5.40
CA TYR A 85 -4.25 1.89 -5.96
C TYR A 85 -4.28 1.78 -7.48
N LYS A 86 -4.96 2.69 -8.14
CA LYS A 86 -5.07 2.69 -9.59
C LYS A 86 -4.76 4.05 -10.19
N GLU A 87 -4.11 4.02 -11.35
CA GLU A 87 -3.98 5.19 -12.21
C GLU A 87 -4.50 4.81 -13.59
N ASP A 88 -5.55 5.47 -14.02
CA ASP A 88 -6.17 5.22 -15.31
C ASP A 88 -6.50 6.56 -16.00
N PRO A 89 -5.66 7.03 -16.91
CA PRO A 89 -4.42 6.42 -17.37
C PRO A 89 -3.27 6.62 -16.38
N ALA A 90 -2.27 5.76 -16.47
CA ALA A 90 -1.06 5.91 -15.69
C ALA A 90 -0.31 7.17 -16.08
N LEU A 91 0.20 7.90 -15.08
CA LEU A 91 0.91 9.15 -15.33
C LEU A 91 2.28 8.94 -15.96
N HIS A 92 2.88 7.79 -15.71
CA HIS A 92 4.19 7.42 -16.26
C HIS A 92 4.22 5.94 -16.59
N ARG A 93 5.21 5.52 -17.34
CA ARG A 93 5.45 4.09 -17.56
C ARG A 93 6.32 3.58 -16.41
N TYR A 94 5.68 3.23 -15.33
CA TYR A 94 6.37 2.81 -14.12
C TYR A 94 7.02 1.44 -14.30
N THR A 95 8.21 1.27 -13.77
CA THR A 95 8.91 -0.02 -13.73
C THR A 95 8.91 -0.62 -12.34
N HIS A 96 8.78 0.22 -11.32
CA HIS A 96 8.82 -0.19 -9.92
C HIS A 96 7.80 0.61 -9.12
N VAL A 97 7.34 0.02 -8.03
CA VAL A 97 6.50 0.71 -7.04
C VAL A 97 7.17 0.56 -5.69
N GLU A 98 7.44 1.69 -5.05
CA GLU A 98 7.95 1.71 -3.69
C GLU A 98 6.79 1.91 -2.72
N ILE A 99 6.64 1.00 -1.77
CA ILE A 99 5.61 1.08 -0.73
C ILE A 99 6.28 1.59 0.54
N VAL A 100 5.73 2.67 1.08
CA VAL A 100 6.26 3.30 2.29
C VAL A 100 5.21 3.16 3.40
N ASN A 101 5.56 2.42 4.44
CA ASN A 101 4.71 2.21 5.59
C ASN A 101 5.48 2.68 6.82
N GLY A 102 5.44 4.00 7.08
CA GLY A 102 6.24 4.60 8.14
C GLY A 102 7.72 4.38 7.91
N PRO A 103 8.43 3.75 8.85
CA PRO A 103 9.86 3.47 8.68
C PRO A 103 10.14 2.32 7.74
N GLN A 104 9.15 1.50 7.43
CA GLN A 104 9.34 0.38 6.52
C GLN A 104 9.21 0.85 5.07
N ARG A 105 10.14 0.41 4.24
CA ARG A 105 10.06 0.67 2.81
C ARG A 105 10.44 -0.57 2.05
N PHE A 106 9.73 -0.84 0.97
CA PHE A 106 10.13 -1.91 0.06
C PHE A 106 9.66 -1.57 -1.34
N THR A 107 10.32 -2.18 -2.33
CA THR A 107 10.05 -1.93 -3.74
C THR A 107 9.61 -3.22 -4.40
N ILE A 108 8.58 -3.14 -5.23
CA ILE A 108 8.11 -4.25 -6.03
C ILE A 108 8.23 -3.91 -7.50
N ASP A 109 8.38 -4.94 -8.33
CA ASP A 109 8.46 -4.78 -9.77
C ASP A 109 7.07 -4.62 -10.36
N VAL A 110 6.97 -3.88 -11.45
CA VAL A 110 5.73 -3.75 -12.20
C VAL A 110 5.73 -4.78 -13.31
N HIS A 111 4.68 -5.58 -13.39
CA HIS A 111 4.49 -6.54 -14.47
C HIS A 111 3.78 -5.83 -15.62
N PHE A 112 4.35 -5.97 -16.82
CA PHE A 112 3.75 -5.39 -18.01
C PHE A 112 2.86 -6.42 -18.67
N VAL A 113 1.61 -6.05 -18.89
CA VAL A 113 0.59 -6.92 -19.47
C VAL A 113 0.16 -6.32 -20.79
N LEU A 114 0.17 -7.15 -21.82
CA LEU A 114 -0.24 -6.72 -23.17
C LEU A 114 -1.71 -7.04 -23.43
#